data_495b83277e8630477ec0a20d745f2664
#
_entry.id   495b83277e8630477ec0a20d745f2664
#
_cell.length_a   1.000
_cell.length_b   1.000
_cell.length_c   1.000
_cell.angle_alpha   90.00
_cell.angle_beta   90.00
_cell.angle_gamma   90.00
#
_symmetry.space_group_name_H-M   'P 1'
#
loop_
_entity.id
_entity.type
_entity.pdbx_description
1 polymer ?
#
loop_
_entity_poly.entity_id
_entity_poly.type
_entity_poly.pdbx_seq_one_letter_code
_entity_poly.pdbx_strand_id
1 'polypeptide(L)'
;MADDSSTDSRPFSLAHRLPTTTLTAHSSCSSFHEMPRTRRLRLLVAANGQRDVAYAQAIAVRLLKDAQIETRALVDEVPVRLTHEIIVMENRSLATVAIDADQRTRDAIESAKQTAFELVDWADLLVLAPIDADHLAKMMSGIADTTLLEILRAWDVSKKILLVPGMSVQMWENPMTKKQLSKIKRKWNWVKVMAPVLWHYEGHSAHKRIVSWDGFNDLVGIIKNQAELMSLGHDVEVATQQAMHTTTPIRSTKALPPEIWTIIFEHVGDWEVATALNVYTNLKTPPEWRLDRSALTDPLDLYMHDLEWLILSCPGSAAICDKLAQAPKGLRFVSYLAVKLIIKFSLTDVLTYLETHLSKVFWASFSSKLLPNKASGVYGRTDILDWWNTSPSFLKKEYDAEALDNASRMGYVHVLDWWLRSGLTLKYTEAALESASAKGHLLVLEWWRDAALKHDNIPLKPGRSLLTAAQQGQTAVLRWWESSGIPAAHSEGVCKIASAHGQTGVLDVWRELKGDKLSFDSQVLVAPTKQGYVTVLEWWKKYARGEEQVDGRTHRVEYKTCDIEEALEDAIGDPRPVRRWWARNGLNLGLGTNEWMKIRRL
;
A
#
# COMPACT_ATOMS: atom_id res chain seq x y z
N MET A 1 60.36 -31.02 70.08
CA MET A 1 60.47 -29.66 70.55
C MET A 1 60.07 -28.79 69.38
N ALA A 2 58.89 -28.28 69.51
CA ALA A 2 58.46 -26.89 69.29
C ALA A 2 58.59 -26.46 67.87
N ASP A 3 57.51 -26.17 67.35
CA ASP A 3 56.61 -24.98 67.14
C ASP A 3 56.88 -24.34 65.81
N ASP A 4 56.02 -24.16 65.10
CA ASP A 4 54.78 -23.35 64.97
C ASP A 4 54.83 -22.39 63.81
N SER A 5 53.71 -22.20 63.26
CA SER A 5 53.13 -21.02 62.58
C SER A 5 53.49 -20.66 61.11
N SER A 6 52.49 -20.78 60.33
CA SER A 6 51.72 -19.72 59.61
C SER A 6 52.27 -19.03 58.37
N THR A 7 51.34 -18.85 57.53
CA THR A 7 51.09 -17.76 56.55
C THR A 7 51.56 -17.91 55.10
N ASP A 8 50.57 -18.07 54.28
CA ASP A 8 50.11 -17.20 53.14
C ASP A 8 51.10 -16.83 52.04
N SER A 9 50.75 -17.18 50.83
CA SER A 9 50.71 -16.31 49.66
C SER A 9 50.81 -17.08 48.33
N ARG A 10 49.92 -16.71 47.44
CA ARG A 10 49.89 -17.10 46.02
C ARG A 10 51.16 -16.63 45.28
N PRO A 11 51.52 -17.16 44.08
CA PRO A 11 50.92 -16.73 42.84
C PRO A 11 50.89 -17.74 41.67
N PHE A 12 50.05 -17.38 40.66
CA PHE A 12 50.09 -17.70 39.22
C PHE A 12 51.20 -18.55 38.63
N SER A 13 50.83 -19.50 37.74
CA SER A 13 51.54 -19.78 36.49
C SER A 13 50.71 -20.61 35.50
N LEU A 14 50.69 -20.15 34.24
CA LEU A 14 50.24 -20.82 33.02
C LEU A 14 51.10 -22.05 32.68
N ALA A 15 50.50 -23.10 32.14
CA ALA A 15 51.15 -23.93 31.13
C ALA A 15 50.15 -24.83 30.38
N HIS A 16 50.24 -24.77 29.08
CA HIS A 16 49.63 -25.62 28.07
C HIS A 16 49.81 -27.12 28.28
N ARG A 17 48.80 -27.90 27.91
CA ARG A 17 48.97 -29.18 27.16
C ARG A 17 47.63 -29.66 26.58
N LEU A 18 47.60 -29.85 25.25
CA LEU A 18 46.64 -30.68 24.54
C LEU A 18 46.94 -32.16 24.68
N PRO A 19 45.95 -33.04 24.66
CA PRO A 19 46.18 -34.42 24.32
C PRO A 19 45.26 -34.99 23.23
N THR A 20 45.90 -35.71 22.39
CA THR A 20 45.62 -37.01 21.73
C THR A 20 44.22 -37.60 21.75
N THR A 21 43.78 -37.83 20.53
CA THR A 21 42.73 -38.69 20.01
C THR A 21 42.75 -40.12 20.54
N THR A 22 41.58 -40.66 20.87
CA THR A 22 41.23 -42.08 20.70
C THR A 22 39.81 -42.23 20.24
N LEU A 23 39.66 -42.85 19.09
CA LEU A 23 38.41 -43.35 18.51
C LEU A 23 37.92 -44.58 19.27
N THR A 24 36.65 -44.60 19.66
CA THR A 24 35.89 -45.85 19.79
C THR A 24 34.46 -45.62 19.36
N ALA A 25 33.97 -46.57 18.58
CA ALA A 25 32.70 -46.56 17.87
C ALA A 25 31.50 -47.02 18.72
N HIS A 26 30.32 -46.66 18.17
CA HIS A 26 28.98 -47.23 18.38
C HIS A 26 28.21 -46.88 19.65
N SER A 27 27.27 -45.98 19.50
CA SER A 27 25.90 -46.25 19.90
C SER A 27 24.94 -45.27 19.20
N SER A 28 24.01 -45.80 18.47
CA SER A 28 22.87 -45.12 17.85
C SER A 28 22.00 -44.47 18.93
N CYS A 29 21.92 -43.16 18.91
CA CYS A 29 20.89 -42.43 19.63
C CYS A 29 20.28 -41.40 18.72
N SER A 30 19.01 -41.52 18.50
CA SER A 30 18.13 -40.63 17.75
C SER A 30 18.40 -39.16 18.12
N SER A 31 19.01 -38.42 17.20
CA SER A 31 19.09 -36.98 17.31
C SER A 31 17.69 -36.42 17.06
N PHE A 32 17.03 -36.01 18.11
CA PHE A 32 15.98 -35.02 18.02
C PHE A 32 16.62 -33.78 17.37
N HIS A 33 16.25 -33.49 16.14
CA HIS A 33 16.51 -32.18 15.52
C HIS A 33 15.84 -31.15 16.46
N GLU A 34 16.63 -30.42 17.23
CA GLU A 34 16.18 -29.13 17.76
C GLU A 34 15.81 -28.26 16.59
N MET A 35 14.50 -28.05 16.41
CA MET A 35 13.97 -27.05 15.48
C MET A 35 14.61 -25.70 15.82
N PRO A 36 15.06 -24.91 14.85
CA PRO A 36 15.60 -23.58 15.11
C PRO A 36 14.56 -22.79 15.90
N ARG A 37 15.00 -22.21 17.03
CA ARG A 37 14.13 -21.42 17.91
C ARG A 37 13.67 -20.18 17.14
N THR A 38 12.48 -20.22 16.55
CA THR A 38 11.84 -19.08 15.92
C THR A 38 11.73 -17.93 16.93
N ARG A 39 12.11 -16.73 16.53
CA ARG A 39 11.98 -15.52 17.37
C ARG A 39 10.51 -15.27 17.64
N ARG A 40 10.10 -15.30 18.90
CA ARG A 40 8.72 -15.02 19.33
C ARG A 40 8.46 -13.52 19.30
N LEU A 41 7.26 -13.12 18.86
CA LEU A 41 6.78 -11.74 18.96
C LEU A 41 6.56 -11.40 20.45
N ARG A 42 7.23 -10.37 20.95
CA ARG A 42 7.04 -9.83 22.30
C ARG A 42 5.97 -8.76 22.30
N LEU A 43 4.79 -9.11 22.76
CA LEU A 43 3.60 -8.28 22.73
C LEU A 43 3.34 -7.66 24.10
N LEU A 44 3.29 -6.33 24.15
CA LEU A 44 2.81 -5.60 25.32
C LEU A 44 1.36 -5.16 25.08
N VAL A 45 0.43 -5.64 25.90
CA VAL A 45 -0.98 -5.21 25.87
C VAL A 45 -1.23 -4.29 27.04
N ALA A 46 -1.61 -3.06 26.79
CA ALA A 46 -1.92 -2.07 27.81
C ALA A 46 -3.37 -1.59 27.71
N ALA A 47 -4.02 -1.43 28.85
CA ALA A 47 -5.34 -0.83 28.99
C ALA A 47 -5.33 0.16 30.14
N ASN A 48 -6.08 1.25 29.99
CA ASN A 48 -6.29 2.21 31.06
C ASN A 48 -7.77 2.26 31.47
N GLY A 49 -8.01 2.41 32.76
CA GLY A 49 -9.33 2.44 33.38
C GLY A 49 -9.78 1.11 33.98
N GLN A 50 -10.26 1.17 35.22
CA GLN A 50 -10.60 0.01 36.08
C GLN A 50 -11.60 -0.97 35.45
N ARG A 51 -12.42 -0.54 34.49
CA ARG A 51 -13.48 -1.37 33.85
C ARG A 51 -13.11 -1.89 32.48
N ASP A 52 -11.98 -1.46 31.92
CA ASP A 52 -11.58 -1.79 30.56
C ASP A 52 -10.52 -2.89 30.49
N VAL A 53 -10.08 -3.40 31.64
CA VAL A 53 -9.14 -4.54 31.79
C VAL A 53 -9.64 -5.79 31.06
N ALA A 54 -10.95 -5.96 30.91
CA ALA A 54 -11.54 -7.13 30.27
C ALA A 54 -11.10 -7.31 28.81
N TYR A 55 -10.85 -6.24 28.06
CA TYR A 55 -10.38 -6.32 26.66
C TYR A 55 -8.92 -6.74 26.59
N ALA A 56 -8.05 -6.14 27.40
CA ALA A 56 -6.65 -6.54 27.47
C ALA A 56 -6.54 -8.02 27.88
N GLN A 57 -7.33 -8.44 28.85
CA GLN A 57 -7.43 -9.83 29.28
C GLN A 57 -7.95 -10.75 28.17
N ALA A 58 -9.01 -10.37 27.45
CA ALA A 58 -9.56 -11.17 26.35
C ALA A 58 -8.55 -11.34 25.21
N ILE A 59 -7.80 -10.28 24.86
CA ILE A 59 -6.72 -10.33 23.87
C ILE A 59 -5.62 -11.27 24.35
N ALA A 60 -5.14 -11.10 25.58
CA ALA A 60 -4.08 -11.89 26.14
C ALA A 60 -4.45 -13.38 26.21
N VAL A 61 -5.65 -13.72 26.69
CA VAL A 61 -6.16 -15.12 26.75
C VAL A 61 -6.31 -15.73 25.35
N ARG A 62 -6.76 -14.93 24.37
CA ARG A 62 -6.90 -15.41 22.99
C ARG A 62 -5.57 -15.77 22.35
N LEU A 63 -4.51 -15.05 22.71
CA LEU A 63 -3.16 -15.21 22.17
C LEU A 63 -2.28 -16.21 22.95
N LEU A 64 -2.66 -16.58 24.17
CA LEU A 64 -1.94 -17.57 25.00
C LEU A 64 -1.68 -18.92 24.32
N LYS A 65 -2.59 -19.31 23.42
CA LYS A 65 -2.47 -20.59 22.69
C LYS A 65 -1.50 -20.51 21.51
N ASP A 66 -0.98 -19.32 21.20
CA ASP A 66 -0.09 -19.11 20.07
C ASP A 66 1.37 -19.17 20.53
N ALA A 67 2.05 -20.24 20.19
CA ALA A 67 3.44 -20.48 20.62
C ALA A 67 4.44 -19.43 20.08
N GLN A 68 4.04 -18.64 19.07
CA GLN A 68 4.87 -17.61 18.45
C GLN A 68 4.78 -16.25 19.16
N ILE A 69 3.88 -16.08 20.14
CA ILE A 69 3.63 -14.80 20.80
C ILE A 69 3.91 -14.93 22.30
N GLU A 70 4.76 -14.05 22.82
CA GLU A 70 4.98 -13.86 24.26
C GLU A 70 4.28 -12.58 24.69
N THR A 71 3.27 -12.68 25.58
CA THR A 71 2.42 -11.54 25.95
C THR A 71 2.69 -11.10 27.38
N ARG A 72 2.85 -9.78 27.57
CA ARG A 72 2.81 -9.11 28.89
C ARG A 72 1.66 -8.11 28.90
N ALA A 73 1.05 -7.92 30.05
CA ALA A 73 -0.06 -6.98 30.22
C ALA A 73 0.29 -5.88 31.22
N LEU A 74 -0.08 -4.64 30.88
CA LEU A 74 0.00 -3.48 31.76
C LEU A 74 -1.41 -2.93 31.99
N VAL A 75 -1.88 -2.93 33.24
CA VAL A 75 -3.25 -2.56 33.63
C VAL A 75 -3.25 -1.71 34.89
N ASP A 76 -4.27 -0.86 35.08
CA ASP A 76 -4.35 0.03 36.24
C ASP A 76 -4.55 -0.72 37.56
N GLU A 77 -5.30 -1.83 37.53
CA GLU A 77 -5.46 -2.72 38.70
C GLU A 77 -5.26 -4.17 38.25
N VAL A 78 -4.40 -4.90 39.00
CA VAL A 78 -4.14 -6.30 38.71
C VAL A 78 -5.32 -7.15 39.18
N PRO A 79 -6.08 -7.77 38.28
CA PRO A 79 -7.22 -8.60 38.68
C PRO A 79 -6.72 -9.90 39.34
N VAL A 80 -7.31 -10.24 40.47
CA VAL A 80 -6.95 -11.40 41.35
C VAL A 80 -7.05 -12.75 40.62
N ARG A 81 -7.59 -12.84 39.43
CA ARG A 81 -7.86 -14.08 38.67
C ARG A 81 -7.20 -14.16 37.29
N LEU A 82 -6.10 -13.47 37.04
CA LEU A 82 -5.34 -13.72 35.83
C LEU A 82 -4.49 -15.00 36.03
N THR A 83 -4.60 -15.88 35.04
CA THR A 83 -3.90 -17.17 35.01
C THR A 83 -2.39 -16.98 35.16
N HIS A 84 -1.72 -17.92 35.82
CA HIS A 84 -0.27 -17.93 36.10
C HIS A 84 0.64 -17.87 34.85
N GLU A 85 0.04 -17.75 33.65
CA GLU A 85 0.75 -17.82 32.37
C GLU A 85 1.06 -16.45 31.75
N ILE A 86 0.47 -15.35 32.28
CA ILE A 86 0.71 -13.99 31.75
C ILE A 86 1.33 -13.14 32.84
N ILE A 87 2.43 -12.47 32.51
CA ILE A 87 3.03 -11.46 33.40
C ILE A 87 2.19 -10.20 33.33
N VAL A 88 1.52 -9.88 34.42
CA VAL A 88 0.69 -8.67 34.55
C VAL A 88 1.39 -7.67 35.44
N MET A 89 1.50 -6.45 34.97
CA MET A 89 2.12 -5.33 35.67
C MET A 89 1.11 -4.24 35.93
N GLU A 90 1.31 -3.50 37.00
CA GLU A 90 0.46 -2.39 37.41
C GLU A 90 0.90 -1.09 36.73
N ASN A 91 -0.05 -0.37 36.14
CA ASN A 91 0.17 0.98 35.61
C ASN A 91 0.13 2.00 36.76
N ARG A 92 1.29 2.32 37.32
CA ARG A 92 1.41 3.19 38.47
C ARG A 92 1.40 4.65 38.09
N SER A 93 0.81 5.47 38.98
CA SER A 93 0.92 6.93 38.86
C SER A 93 2.35 7.41 39.14
N LEU A 94 2.88 8.20 38.22
CA LEU A 94 4.19 8.84 38.32
C LEU A 94 4.04 10.35 38.59
N ALA A 95 2.84 10.80 38.98
CA ALA A 95 2.57 12.21 39.23
C ALA A 95 3.56 12.76 40.26
N THR A 96 4.05 13.96 39.97
CA THR A 96 5.06 14.66 40.79
C THR A 96 4.63 14.71 42.24
N VAL A 97 5.34 14.00 43.07
CA VAL A 97 5.13 14.04 44.50
C VAL A 97 5.57 15.39 45.04
N ALA A 98 4.80 15.94 45.97
CA ALA A 98 5.18 17.16 46.68
C ALA A 98 6.59 17.06 47.24
N ILE A 99 7.27 18.21 47.42
CA ILE A 99 8.66 18.33 47.85
C ILE A 99 8.96 17.50 49.14
N ASP A 100 7.94 17.22 49.94
CA ASP A 100 8.01 16.48 51.19
C ASP A 100 7.70 14.93 51.06
N ALA A 101 7.79 14.36 49.87
CA ALA A 101 7.51 12.96 49.69
C ALA A 101 8.55 12.06 50.40
N ASP A 102 8.06 11.04 51.10
CA ASP A 102 8.83 10.00 51.75
C ASP A 102 9.80 9.30 50.76
N GLN A 103 10.99 8.95 51.19
CA GLN A 103 12.00 8.27 50.36
C GLN A 103 11.45 7.03 49.68
N ARG A 104 10.58 6.26 50.36
CA ARG A 104 9.91 5.06 49.81
C ARG A 104 9.07 5.37 48.56
N THR A 105 8.42 6.55 48.51
CA THR A 105 7.62 6.99 47.38
C THR A 105 8.50 7.37 46.20
N ARG A 106 9.65 8.01 46.43
CA ARG A 106 10.64 8.33 45.40
C ARG A 106 11.23 7.07 44.78
N ASP A 107 11.63 6.09 45.63
CA ASP A 107 12.18 4.81 45.20
C ASP A 107 11.13 4.00 44.37
N ALA A 108 9.85 4.09 44.74
CA ALA A 108 8.76 3.44 44.02
C ALA A 108 8.52 4.07 42.63
N ILE A 109 8.64 5.40 42.50
CA ILE A 109 8.53 6.10 41.22
C ILE A 109 9.71 5.75 40.32
N GLU A 110 10.92 5.75 40.86
CA GLU A 110 12.10 5.40 40.07
C GLU A 110 12.07 3.94 39.60
N SER A 111 11.63 3.03 40.48
CA SER A 111 11.39 1.63 40.10
C SER A 111 10.33 1.49 38.98
N ALA A 112 9.25 2.27 39.03
CA ALA A 112 8.21 2.25 38.00
C ALA A 112 8.71 2.82 36.65
N LYS A 113 9.56 3.84 36.66
CA LYS A 113 10.23 4.36 35.45
C LYS A 113 11.19 3.32 34.88
N GLN A 114 12.00 2.68 35.73
CA GLN A 114 12.89 1.62 35.30
C GLN A 114 12.10 0.49 34.63
N THR A 115 10.97 0.08 35.22
CA THR A 115 10.06 -0.92 34.62
C THR A 115 9.52 -0.45 33.26
N ALA A 116 9.20 0.83 33.11
CA ALA A 116 8.75 1.38 31.81
C ALA A 116 9.82 1.24 30.73
N PHE A 117 11.07 1.57 31.01
CA PHE A 117 12.17 1.41 30.07
C PHE A 117 12.45 -0.05 29.72
N GLU A 118 12.43 -0.95 30.70
CA GLU A 118 12.59 -2.40 30.47
C GLU A 118 11.49 -2.96 29.54
N LEU A 119 10.26 -2.45 29.66
CA LEU A 119 9.15 -2.83 28.79
C LEU A 119 9.29 -2.30 27.38
N VAL A 120 9.77 -1.06 27.21
CA VAL A 120 10.04 -0.48 25.89
C VAL A 120 11.11 -1.28 25.14
N ASP A 121 12.18 -1.66 25.84
CA ASP A 121 13.26 -2.46 25.24
C ASP A 121 12.79 -3.88 24.93
N TRP A 122 11.99 -4.47 25.82
CA TRP A 122 11.52 -5.84 25.67
C TRP A 122 10.47 -5.99 24.55
N ALA A 123 9.50 -5.08 24.44
CA ALA A 123 8.37 -5.23 23.54
C ALA A 123 8.72 -4.93 22.09
N ASP A 124 8.22 -5.75 21.16
CA ASP A 124 8.30 -5.54 19.71
C ASP A 124 7.04 -4.85 19.18
N LEU A 125 5.90 -5.03 19.84
CA LEU A 125 4.60 -4.46 19.48
C LEU A 125 3.85 -4.03 20.73
N LEU A 126 3.26 -2.83 20.69
CA LEU A 126 2.38 -2.32 21.74
C LEU A 126 0.93 -2.28 21.26
N VAL A 127 0.03 -2.83 22.07
CA VAL A 127 -1.42 -2.77 21.85
C VAL A 127 -2.06 -1.98 22.98
N LEU A 128 -2.66 -0.85 22.64
CA LEU A 128 -3.45 -0.02 23.56
C LEU A 128 -4.92 -0.38 23.41
N ALA A 129 -5.45 -1.23 24.27
CA ALA A 129 -6.80 -1.76 24.09
C ALA A 129 -7.60 -1.86 25.41
N PRO A 130 -8.40 -0.83 25.68
CA PRO A 130 -8.57 0.46 25.01
C PRO A 130 -7.72 1.58 25.62
N ILE A 131 -7.63 2.71 24.91
CA ILE A 131 -7.15 3.99 25.44
C ILE A 131 -8.29 5.00 25.48
N ASP A 132 -8.47 5.69 26.61
CA ASP A 132 -9.50 6.73 26.76
C ASP A 132 -9.09 8.09 26.15
N ALA A 133 -10.02 9.02 26.13
CA ALA A 133 -9.79 10.35 25.56
C ALA A 133 -8.75 11.16 26.34
N ASP A 134 -8.67 10.97 27.67
CA ASP A 134 -7.73 11.72 28.51
C ASP A 134 -6.29 11.25 28.30
N HIS A 135 -6.05 9.94 28.29
CA HIS A 135 -4.73 9.38 28.00
C HIS A 135 -4.30 9.65 26.55
N LEU A 136 -5.26 9.66 25.60
CA LEU A 136 -4.99 10.07 24.23
C LEU A 136 -4.52 11.54 24.16
N ALA A 137 -5.16 12.41 24.90
CA ALA A 137 -4.77 13.82 24.96
C ALA A 137 -3.42 14.02 25.65
N LYS A 138 -3.15 13.33 26.75
CA LYS A 138 -1.87 13.34 27.47
C LYS A 138 -0.73 12.80 26.60
N MET A 139 -0.92 11.67 25.93
CA MET A 139 0.04 11.10 24.99
C MET A 139 0.42 12.10 23.90
N MET A 140 -0.57 12.80 23.33
CA MET A 140 -0.31 13.79 22.29
C MET A 140 0.35 15.08 22.79
N SER A 141 0.20 15.39 24.06
CA SER A 141 0.82 16.53 24.73
C SER A 141 2.20 16.18 25.33
N GLY A 142 2.61 14.92 25.29
CA GLY A 142 3.88 14.43 25.83
C GLY A 142 3.90 14.39 27.37
N ILE A 143 2.74 14.31 28.03
CA ILE A 143 2.62 14.17 29.48
C ILE A 143 2.86 12.70 29.84
N ALA A 144 3.74 12.47 30.81
CA ALA A 144 4.12 11.14 31.29
C ALA A 144 3.93 11.06 32.81
N ASP A 145 2.67 11.01 33.23
CA ASP A 145 2.26 10.95 34.64
C ASP A 145 1.84 9.53 35.12
N THR A 146 1.97 8.54 34.23
CA THR A 146 1.76 7.12 34.55
C THR A 146 2.81 6.26 33.85
N THR A 147 3.01 5.04 34.33
CA THR A 147 3.94 4.08 33.70
C THR A 147 3.62 3.86 32.22
N LEU A 148 2.33 3.79 31.85
CA LEU A 148 1.90 3.65 30.46
C LEU A 148 2.31 4.87 29.61
N LEU A 149 2.11 6.08 30.13
CA LEU A 149 2.46 7.30 29.40
C LEU A 149 3.97 7.50 29.30
N GLU A 150 4.75 7.00 30.28
CA GLU A 150 6.22 6.98 30.19
C GLU A 150 6.69 6.01 29.11
N ILE A 151 6.08 4.81 29.02
CA ILE A 151 6.33 3.85 27.92
C ILE A 151 6.03 4.51 26.57
N LEU A 152 4.89 5.19 26.41
CA LEU A 152 4.51 5.85 25.17
C LEU A 152 5.46 6.99 24.79
N ARG A 153 6.01 7.71 25.78
CA ARG A 153 6.98 8.78 25.57
C ARG A 153 8.36 8.28 25.18
N ALA A 154 8.78 7.15 25.77
CA ALA A 154 10.05 6.50 25.47
C ALA A 154 9.98 5.50 24.29
N TRP A 155 8.79 5.30 23.69
CA TRP A 155 8.57 4.29 22.67
C TRP A 155 9.42 4.55 21.43
N ASP A 156 10.09 3.49 20.96
CA ASP A 156 10.84 3.51 19.73
C ASP A 156 9.89 3.60 18.52
N VAL A 157 10.00 4.66 17.73
CA VAL A 157 9.16 4.92 16.56
C VAL A 157 9.35 3.92 15.43
N SER A 158 10.38 3.08 15.48
CA SER A 158 10.55 1.94 14.57
C SER A 158 9.60 0.79 14.87
N LYS A 159 9.09 0.70 16.11
CA LYS A 159 8.16 -0.33 16.57
C LYS A 159 6.71 0.19 16.47
N LYS A 160 5.77 -0.68 16.09
CA LYS A 160 4.37 -0.29 15.88
C LYS A 160 3.55 -0.26 17.16
N ILE A 161 2.55 0.63 17.17
CA ILE A 161 1.50 0.72 18.18
C ILE A 161 0.15 0.49 17.53
N LEU A 162 -0.64 -0.47 18.04
CA LEU A 162 -2.05 -0.64 17.68
C LEU A 162 -2.91 0.07 18.73
N LEU A 163 -3.58 1.13 18.33
CA LEU A 163 -4.35 1.99 19.21
C LEU A 163 -5.84 1.76 19.02
N VAL A 164 -6.50 1.22 20.03
CA VAL A 164 -7.96 1.03 20.09
C VAL A 164 -8.55 2.15 20.95
N PRO A 165 -9.19 3.18 20.37
CA PRO A 165 -9.86 4.22 21.16
C PRO A 165 -11.03 3.62 21.93
N GLY A 166 -11.15 3.90 23.23
CA GLY A 166 -12.27 3.51 24.07
C GLY A 166 -12.84 4.69 24.81
N MET A 167 -14.06 5.13 24.43
CA MET A 167 -14.68 6.31 25.02
C MET A 167 -16.19 6.36 24.81
N SER A 168 -16.87 7.27 25.49
CA SER A 168 -18.29 7.49 25.23
C SER A 168 -18.52 8.02 23.81
N VAL A 169 -19.74 7.80 23.27
CA VAL A 169 -20.11 8.31 21.95
C VAL A 169 -19.96 9.83 21.86
N GLN A 170 -20.31 10.55 22.96
CA GLN A 170 -20.15 12.00 23.02
C GLN A 170 -18.67 12.45 22.91
N MET A 171 -17.77 11.76 23.61
CA MET A 171 -16.31 12.03 23.50
C MET A 171 -15.77 11.68 22.13
N TRP A 172 -16.27 10.62 21.51
CA TRP A 172 -15.89 10.21 20.16
C TRP A 172 -16.30 11.24 19.11
N GLU A 173 -17.52 11.81 19.25
CA GLU A 173 -18.04 12.83 18.35
C GLU A 173 -17.41 14.22 18.58
N ASN A 174 -16.71 14.41 19.69
CA ASN A 174 -16.07 15.68 20.02
C ASN A 174 -15.04 16.08 18.95
N PRO A 175 -15.08 17.34 18.45
CA PRO A 175 -14.14 17.84 17.45
C PRO A 175 -12.65 17.73 17.86
N MET A 176 -12.36 17.84 19.17
CA MET A 176 -10.99 17.69 19.68
C MET A 176 -10.47 16.26 19.49
N THR A 177 -11.27 15.26 19.85
CA THR A 177 -10.92 13.83 19.64
C THR A 177 -10.70 13.54 18.16
N LYS A 178 -11.61 14.00 17.29
CA LYS A 178 -11.45 13.83 15.83
C LYS A 178 -10.19 14.51 15.29
N LYS A 179 -9.85 15.70 15.79
CA LYS A 179 -8.62 16.41 15.43
C LYS A 179 -7.37 15.68 15.91
N GLN A 180 -7.38 15.13 17.12
CA GLN A 180 -6.28 14.35 17.68
C GLN A 180 -6.03 13.07 16.86
N LEU A 181 -7.07 12.27 16.63
CA LEU A 181 -6.98 11.05 15.83
C LEU A 181 -6.57 11.31 14.38
N SER A 182 -7.05 12.41 13.77
CA SER A 182 -6.63 12.83 12.43
C SER A 182 -5.15 13.21 12.39
N LYS A 183 -4.64 13.89 13.45
CA LYS A 183 -3.21 14.21 13.56
C LYS A 183 -2.36 12.95 13.70
N ILE A 184 -2.78 11.97 14.52
CA ILE A 184 -2.11 10.68 14.67
C ILE A 184 -2.07 9.97 13.30
N LYS A 185 -3.22 9.75 12.66
CA LYS A 185 -3.30 9.07 11.36
C LYS A 185 -2.42 9.70 10.27
N ARG A 186 -2.23 11.03 10.32
CA ARG A 186 -1.47 11.77 9.30
C ARG A 186 0.03 11.88 9.60
N LYS A 187 0.42 11.97 10.87
CA LYS A 187 1.81 12.30 11.26
C LYS A 187 2.56 11.16 11.94
N TRP A 188 1.84 10.19 12.55
CA TRP A 188 2.42 9.11 13.34
C TRP A 188 2.21 7.77 12.63
N ASN A 189 3.03 7.52 11.61
CA ASN A 189 2.96 6.31 10.79
C ASN A 189 3.20 5.00 11.57
N TRP A 190 3.83 5.07 12.74
CA TRP A 190 4.03 3.94 13.64
C TRP A 190 2.80 3.62 14.51
N VAL A 191 1.77 4.47 14.51
CA VAL A 191 0.53 4.26 15.27
C VAL A 191 -0.62 3.93 14.33
N LYS A 192 -1.12 2.69 14.42
CA LYS A 192 -2.32 2.26 13.69
C LYS A 192 -3.55 2.41 14.58
N VAL A 193 -4.45 3.30 14.20
CA VAL A 193 -5.73 3.49 14.90
C VAL A 193 -6.73 2.45 14.42
N MET A 194 -7.21 1.62 15.35
CA MET A 194 -8.20 0.56 15.15
C MET A 194 -9.64 1.08 15.30
N ALA A 195 -10.61 0.20 15.06
CA ALA A 195 -12.02 0.48 15.32
C ALA A 195 -12.25 0.83 16.81
N PRO A 196 -13.03 1.88 17.14
CA PRO A 196 -13.21 2.31 18.50
C PRO A 196 -14.15 1.39 19.28
N VAL A 197 -13.92 1.27 20.59
CA VAL A 197 -14.86 0.74 21.55
C VAL A 197 -15.73 1.89 22.06
N LEU A 198 -16.99 1.92 21.66
CA LEU A 198 -17.90 3.01 22.02
C LEU A 198 -18.95 2.54 23.03
N TRP A 199 -19.28 3.40 24.01
CA TRP A 199 -20.33 3.14 25.01
C TRP A 199 -21.22 4.33 25.29
N HIS A 200 -22.39 4.02 25.83
CA HIS A 200 -23.29 4.97 26.49
C HIS A 200 -23.32 4.73 28.00
N TYR A 201 -23.61 5.77 28.76
CA TYR A 201 -23.93 5.64 30.18
C TYR A 201 -25.46 5.44 30.32
N GLU A 202 -25.88 4.34 30.99
CA GLU A 202 -27.29 4.08 31.25
C GLU A 202 -27.72 4.69 32.60
N GLY A 203 -28.54 5.72 32.54
CA GLY A 203 -29.22 6.32 33.70
C GLY A 203 -28.27 6.88 34.78
N HIS A 204 -28.77 6.86 36.04
CA HIS A 204 -28.00 7.34 37.22
C HIS A 204 -26.98 6.30 37.73
N SER A 205 -26.94 5.11 37.19
CA SER A 205 -25.96 4.10 37.54
C SER A 205 -24.74 4.20 36.60
N ALA A 206 -23.55 4.16 37.17
CA ALA A 206 -22.28 4.27 36.43
C ALA A 206 -21.96 3.04 35.52
N HIS A 207 -23.01 2.34 35.03
CA HIS A 207 -22.82 1.19 34.14
C HIS A 207 -22.67 1.66 32.70
N LYS A 208 -21.54 1.29 32.08
CA LYS A 208 -21.26 1.51 30.68
C LYS A 208 -21.91 0.40 29.85
N ARG A 209 -22.77 0.76 28.88
CA ARG A 209 -23.26 -0.19 27.87
C ARG A 209 -22.47 -0.03 26.59
N ILE A 210 -21.80 -1.09 26.17
CA ILE A 210 -21.04 -1.10 24.92
C ILE A 210 -22.05 -1.08 23.76
N VAL A 211 -21.86 -0.13 22.84
CA VAL A 211 -22.71 0.04 21.66
C VAL A 211 -22.25 -0.87 20.54
N SER A 212 -20.96 -0.94 20.25
CA SER A 212 -20.37 -1.90 19.32
C SER A 212 -18.84 -1.96 19.45
N TRP A 213 -18.26 -3.11 19.21
CA TRP A 213 -16.86 -3.27 18.90
C TRP A 213 -16.63 -4.50 18.00
N ASP A 214 -16.62 -4.25 16.71
CA ASP A 214 -16.43 -5.30 15.69
C ASP A 214 -14.96 -5.56 15.38
N GLY A 215 -14.04 -4.79 16.00
CA GLY A 215 -12.60 -4.82 15.70
C GLY A 215 -11.76 -5.88 16.41
N PHE A 216 -12.35 -6.74 17.28
CA PHE A 216 -11.59 -7.70 18.09
C PHE A 216 -10.86 -8.75 17.24
N ASN A 217 -11.57 -9.36 16.30
CA ASN A 217 -11.00 -10.37 15.41
C ASN A 217 -9.96 -9.77 14.46
N ASP A 218 -10.21 -8.55 13.96
CA ASP A 218 -9.27 -7.82 13.13
C ASP A 218 -7.98 -7.51 13.89
N LEU A 219 -8.09 -7.06 15.15
CA LEU A 219 -6.94 -6.79 16.01
C LEU A 219 -6.10 -8.07 16.25
N VAL A 220 -6.76 -9.17 16.63
CA VAL A 220 -6.10 -10.46 16.84
C VAL A 220 -5.44 -10.97 15.55
N GLY A 221 -6.12 -10.82 14.41
CA GLY A 221 -5.57 -11.16 13.09
C GLY A 221 -4.30 -10.38 12.76
N ILE A 222 -4.29 -9.07 13.01
CA ILE A 222 -3.11 -8.22 12.79
C ILE A 222 -1.94 -8.64 13.68
N ILE A 223 -2.20 -8.95 14.96
CA ILE A 223 -1.15 -9.40 15.90
C ILE A 223 -0.55 -10.72 15.42
N LYS A 224 -1.37 -11.68 15.01
CA LYS A 224 -0.90 -12.98 14.49
C LYS A 224 -0.09 -12.84 13.23
N ASN A 225 -0.57 -12.04 12.28
CA ASN A 225 0.19 -11.75 11.06
C ASN A 225 1.55 -11.11 11.37
N GLN A 226 1.62 -10.24 12.39
CA GLN A 226 2.89 -9.65 12.81
C GLN A 226 3.84 -10.69 13.43
N ALA A 227 3.31 -11.66 14.17
CA ALA A 227 4.11 -12.77 14.73
C ALA A 227 4.67 -13.68 13.63
N GLU A 228 3.86 -14.02 12.65
CA GLU A 228 4.30 -14.79 11.47
C GLU A 228 5.40 -14.08 10.69
N LEU A 229 5.25 -12.76 10.46
CA LEU A 229 6.26 -11.96 9.78
C LEU A 229 7.60 -11.93 10.51
N MET A 230 7.59 -11.87 11.84
CA MET A 230 8.82 -11.91 12.64
C MET A 230 9.50 -13.27 12.64
N SER A 231 8.74 -14.37 12.60
CA SER A 231 9.30 -15.71 12.49
C SER A 231 10.01 -15.92 11.14
N LEU A 232 9.41 -15.46 10.05
CA LEU A 232 9.99 -15.55 8.71
C LEU A 232 11.25 -14.68 8.54
N GLY A 233 11.28 -13.49 9.15
CA GLY A 233 12.47 -12.62 9.13
C GLY A 233 13.68 -13.28 9.79
N HIS A 234 13.47 -14.05 10.84
CA HIS A 234 14.54 -14.75 11.53
C HIS A 234 15.10 -15.93 10.72
N ASP A 235 14.25 -16.67 10.04
CA ASP A 235 14.68 -17.78 9.17
C ASP A 235 15.53 -17.28 7.98
N VAL A 236 15.23 -16.10 7.46
CA VAL A 236 16.04 -15.45 6.42
C VAL A 236 17.40 -15.00 6.98
N GLU A 237 17.47 -14.45 8.19
CA GLU A 237 18.74 -14.07 8.82
C GLU A 237 19.64 -15.28 9.11
N VAL A 238 19.07 -16.37 9.62
CA VAL A 238 19.80 -17.62 9.91
C VAL A 238 20.30 -18.26 8.59
N ALA A 239 19.48 -18.31 7.56
CA ALA A 239 19.86 -18.81 6.23
C ALA A 239 20.97 -17.95 5.61
N THR A 240 20.92 -16.62 5.79
CA THR A 240 21.94 -15.70 5.29
C THR A 240 23.26 -15.85 6.04
N GLN A 241 23.24 -16.10 7.36
CA GLN A 241 24.43 -16.36 8.15
C GLN A 241 25.08 -17.71 7.82
N GLN A 242 24.30 -18.75 7.52
CA GLN A 242 24.81 -20.04 7.06
C GLN A 242 25.39 -19.99 5.64
N ALA A 243 24.82 -19.19 4.75
CA ALA A 243 25.33 -18.96 3.40
C ALA A 243 26.63 -18.14 3.37
N MET A 244 26.88 -17.29 4.38
CA MET A 244 28.12 -16.50 4.47
C MET A 244 29.38 -17.33 4.77
N HIS A 245 29.25 -18.58 5.22
CA HIS A 245 30.40 -19.45 5.47
C HIS A 245 30.90 -20.24 4.26
N THR A 246 30.26 -20.11 3.08
CA THR A 246 30.59 -20.97 1.92
C THR A 246 30.82 -20.26 0.59
N THR A 247 30.83 -18.95 0.47
CA THR A 247 31.08 -18.28 -0.83
C THR A 247 31.79 -16.93 -0.70
N THR A 248 32.72 -16.66 -1.62
CA THR A 248 33.42 -15.40 -1.88
C THR A 248 32.52 -14.17 -1.91
N PRO A 249 33.02 -12.98 -1.51
CA PRO A 249 32.15 -11.83 -1.25
C PRO A 249 31.59 -11.24 -2.55
N ILE A 250 30.34 -11.54 -2.81
CA ILE A 250 29.49 -10.73 -3.69
C ILE A 250 29.15 -9.46 -2.91
N ARG A 251 29.42 -8.29 -3.50
CA ARG A 251 29.11 -6.96 -2.94
C ARG A 251 27.71 -6.97 -2.30
N SER A 252 27.64 -6.73 -0.99
CA SER A 252 26.39 -6.65 -0.26
C SER A 252 25.53 -5.51 -0.82
N THR A 253 24.50 -5.83 -1.56
CA THR A 253 23.40 -4.92 -1.80
C THR A 253 22.74 -4.68 -0.44
N LYS A 254 22.82 -3.45 0.06
CA LYS A 254 22.13 -3.05 1.29
C LYS A 254 20.64 -3.37 1.12
N ALA A 255 20.14 -4.38 1.81
CA ALA A 255 18.72 -4.68 1.83
C ALA A 255 17.95 -3.46 2.38
N LEU A 256 16.87 -3.07 1.70
CA LEU A 256 16.02 -1.98 2.17
C LEU A 256 15.31 -2.40 3.46
N PRO A 257 15.18 -1.50 4.46
CA PRO A 257 14.41 -1.77 5.65
C PRO A 257 12.97 -2.18 5.34
N PRO A 258 12.34 -3.06 6.14
CA PRO A 258 10.96 -3.52 5.93
C PRO A 258 9.94 -2.39 5.79
N GLU A 259 10.14 -1.27 6.52
CA GLU A 259 9.27 -0.10 6.48
C GLU A 259 9.28 0.58 5.10
N ILE A 260 10.43 0.62 4.45
CA ILE A 260 10.55 1.16 3.09
C ILE A 260 9.80 0.27 2.11
N TRP A 261 9.85 -1.05 2.26
CA TRP A 261 9.05 -1.96 1.45
C TRP A 261 7.55 -1.74 1.66
N THR A 262 7.09 -1.53 2.89
CA THR A 262 5.69 -1.19 3.19
C THR A 262 5.25 0.08 2.44
N ILE A 263 6.06 1.15 2.51
CA ILE A 263 5.77 2.42 1.82
C ILE A 263 5.73 2.23 0.31
N ILE A 264 6.70 1.50 -0.24
CA ILE A 264 6.75 1.20 -1.68
C ILE A 264 5.48 0.47 -2.12
N PHE A 265 5.10 -0.61 -1.42
CA PHE A 265 3.93 -1.41 -1.81
C PHE A 265 2.60 -0.71 -1.55
N GLU A 266 2.48 0.13 -0.53
CA GLU A 266 1.33 1.01 -0.35
C GLU A 266 1.18 2.01 -1.51
N HIS A 267 2.29 2.49 -2.05
CA HIS A 267 2.29 3.38 -3.21
C HIS A 267 1.99 2.63 -4.53
N VAL A 268 2.55 1.44 -4.69
CA VAL A 268 2.29 0.55 -5.84
C VAL A 268 0.84 0.07 -5.85
N GLY A 269 0.23 -0.13 -4.68
CA GLY A 269 -1.17 -0.54 -4.53
C GLY A 269 -1.42 -2.01 -4.88
N ASP A 270 -0.38 -2.84 -4.95
CA ASP A 270 -0.50 -4.26 -5.32
C ASP A 270 -0.44 -5.17 -4.07
N TRP A 271 -1.62 -5.51 -3.56
CA TRP A 271 -1.77 -6.38 -2.40
C TRP A 271 -1.22 -7.80 -2.63
N GLU A 272 -1.40 -8.37 -3.83
CA GLU A 272 -0.98 -9.75 -4.12
C GLU A 272 0.54 -9.89 -4.12
N VAL A 273 1.26 -8.95 -4.74
CA VAL A 273 2.72 -8.97 -4.73
C VAL A 273 3.26 -8.69 -3.33
N ALA A 274 2.65 -7.76 -2.60
CA ALA A 274 3.03 -7.50 -1.21
C ALA A 274 2.86 -8.75 -0.34
N THR A 275 1.75 -9.48 -0.50
CA THR A 275 1.46 -10.73 0.22
C THR A 275 2.44 -11.83 -0.16
N ALA A 276 2.73 -12.01 -1.47
CA ALA A 276 3.68 -13.00 -1.96
C ALA A 276 5.12 -12.77 -1.45
N LEU A 277 5.49 -11.50 -1.25
CA LEU A 277 6.80 -11.12 -0.69
C LEU A 277 6.79 -10.98 0.83
N ASN A 278 5.70 -11.36 1.49
CA ASN A 278 5.48 -11.21 2.93
C ASN A 278 5.70 -9.77 3.45
N VAL A 279 5.40 -8.77 2.62
CA VAL A 279 5.48 -7.35 3.00
C VAL A 279 4.16 -6.92 3.59
N TYR A 280 4.17 -6.48 4.85
CA TYR A 280 2.99 -5.92 5.49
C TYR A 280 2.59 -4.59 4.84
N THR A 281 1.31 -4.45 4.48
CA THR A 281 0.74 -3.21 3.93
C THR A 281 -0.63 -2.92 4.53
N ASN A 282 -1.05 -1.64 4.50
CA ASN A 282 -2.41 -1.22 4.87
C ASN A 282 -3.41 -1.37 3.71
N LEU A 283 -3.02 -2.02 2.62
CA LEU A 283 -3.88 -2.25 1.47
C LEU A 283 -5.07 -3.13 1.88
N LYS A 284 -6.24 -2.79 1.38
CA LYS A 284 -7.42 -3.62 1.61
C LYS A 284 -7.29 -4.91 0.81
N THR A 285 -7.53 -6.04 1.46
CA THR A 285 -7.64 -7.33 0.78
C THR A 285 -8.67 -7.22 -0.36
N PRO A 286 -8.30 -7.56 -1.59
CA PRO A 286 -9.24 -7.55 -2.71
C PRO A 286 -10.44 -8.46 -2.45
N PRO A 287 -11.63 -8.13 -2.98
CA PRO A 287 -12.84 -8.91 -2.73
C PRO A 287 -12.71 -10.38 -3.19
N GLU A 288 -11.89 -10.64 -4.20
CA GLU A 288 -11.58 -11.97 -4.73
C GLU A 288 -10.91 -12.90 -3.70
N TRP A 289 -10.19 -12.33 -2.73
CA TRP A 289 -9.44 -13.03 -1.68
C TRP A 289 -10.15 -13.08 -0.32
N ARG A 290 -11.40 -12.58 -0.24
CA ARG A 290 -12.19 -12.55 1.01
C ARG A 290 -13.03 -13.79 1.22
N LEU A 291 -13.04 -14.71 0.26
CA LEU A 291 -13.80 -15.94 0.39
C LEU A 291 -13.18 -16.78 1.52
N ASP A 292 -13.99 -17.14 2.50
CA ASP A 292 -13.54 -18.00 3.59
C ASP A 292 -13.61 -19.46 3.14
N ARG A 293 -12.52 -20.18 3.35
CA ARG A 293 -12.42 -21.63 3.09
C ARG A 293 -13.56 -22.44 3.73
N SER A 294 -14.03 -22.01 4.91
CA SER A 294 -15.12 -22.65 5.63
C SER A 294 -16.49 -22.58 4.93
N ALA A 295 -16.66 -21.64 4.00
CA ALA A 295 -17.88 -21.48 3.23
C ALA A 295 -17.95 -22.40 1.99
N LEU A 296 -16.82 -23.04 1.63
CA LEU A 296 -16.72 -23.90 0.46
C LEU A 296 -17.06 -25.34 0.83
N THR A 297 -18.02 -25.93 0.12
CA THR A 297 -18.48 -27.31 0.34
C THR A 297 -18.08 -28.27 -0.79
N ASP A 298 -17.84 -27.74 -2.00
CA ASP A 298 -17.40 -28.57 -3.14
C ASP A 298 -15.90 -28.90 -3.03
N PRO A 299 -15.48 -30.16 -3.14
CA PRO A 299 -14.09 -30.56 -3.15
C PRO A 299 -13.23 -29.90 -4.24
N LEU A 300 -13.83 -29.57 -5.40
CA LEU A 300 -13.13 -28.84 -6.47
C LEU A 300 -12.87 -27.40 -6.10
N ASP A 301 -13.83 -26.72 -5.51
CA ASP A 301 -13.69 -25.32 -5.07
C ASP A 301 -12.67 -25.22 -3.92
N LEU A 302 -12.68 -26.17 -2.98
CA LEU A 302 -11.67 -26.27 -1.92
C LEU A 302 -10.27 -26.48 -2.50
N TYR A 303 -10.15 -27.38 -3.49
CA TYR A 303 -8.86 -27.62 -4.15
C TYR A 303 -8.36 -26.36 -4.87
N MET A 304 -9.25 -25.65 -5.59
CA MET A 304 -8.90 -24.41 -6.28
C MET A 304 -8.48 -23.32 -5.31
N HIS A 305 -9.23 -23.11 -4.25
CA HIS A 305 -8.89 -22.16 -3.19
C HIS A 305 -7.52 -22.46 -2.57
N ASP A 306 -7.25 -23.73 -2.23
CA ASP A 306 -5.96 -24.14 -1.69
C ASP A 306 -4.81 -23.94 -2.70
N LEU A 307 -5.05 -24.17 -3.99
CA LEU A 307 -4.08 -23.93 -5.04
C LEU A 307 -3.79 -22.44 -5.22
N GLU A 308 -4.81 -21.58 -5.19
CA GLU A 308 -4.66 -20.13 -5.30
C GLU A 308 -3.82 -19.57 -4.16
N TRP A 309 -4.12 -19.97 -2.92
CA TRP A 309 -3.35 -19.56 -1.75
C TRP A 309 -1.91 -20.09 -1.76
N LEU A 310 -1.72 -21.33 -2.27
CA LEU A 310 -0.37 -21.87 -2.45
C LEU A 310 0.42 -21.05 -3.46
N ILE A 311 -0.15 -20.70 -4.60
CA ILE A 311 0.52 -19.85 -5.60
C ILE A 311 0.81 -18.47 -5.03
N LEU A 312 -0.14 -17.87 -4.30
CA LEU A 312 0.02 -16.55 -3.68
C LEU A 312 1.15 -16.55 -2.63
N SER A 313 1.32 -17.63 -1.86
CA SER A 313 2.42 -17.76 -0.89
C SER A 313 3.79 -17.94 -1.53
N CYS A 314 3.83 -18.16 -2.84
CA CYS A 314 5.05 -18.29 -3.65
C CYS A 314 6.13 -19.26 -3.10
N PRO A 315 5.77 -20.52 -2.72
CA PRO A 315 6.69 -21.46 -2.08
C PRO A 315 7.72 -22.07 -3.06
N GLY A 316 7.68 -21.66 -4.32
CA GLY A 316 8.46 -22.23 -5.43
C GLY A 316 7.61 -23.07 -6.39
N SER A 317 8.05 -23.17 -7.65
CA SER A 317 7.34 -23.87 -8.73
C SER A 317 7.12 -25.36 -8.45
N ALA A 318 8.06 -26.02 -7.75
CA ALA A 318 7.99 -27.45 -7.44
C ALA A 318 6.77 -27.80 -6.58
N ALA A 319 6.53 -27.07 -5.49
CA ALA A 319 5.39 -27.32 -4.61
C ALA A 319 4.03 -27.11 -5.31
N ILE A 320 3.97 -26.16 -6.23
CA ILE A 320 2.78 -25.92 -7.05
C ILE A 320 2.56 -27.08 -8.03
N CYS A 321 3.62 -27.56 -8.67
CA CYS A 321 3.56 -28.72 -9.56
C CYS A 321 3.14 -29.98 -8.81
N ASP A 322 3.66 -30.23 -7.60
CA ASP A 322 3.27 -31.34 -6.74
C ASP A 322 1.77 -31.28 -6.36
N LYS A 323 1.26 -30.08 -6.06
CA LYS A 323 -0.17 -29.88 -5.82
C LYS A 323 -1.00 -30.15 -7.07
N LEU A 324 -0.53 -29.73 -8.25
CA LEU A 324 -1.19 -30.01 -9.53
C LEU A 324 -1.15 -31.50 -9.90
N ALA A 325 -0.09 -32.24 -9.53
CA ALA A 325 -0.02 -33.70 -9.70
C ALA A 325 -1.09 -34.43 -8.89
N GLN A 326 -1.51 -33.87 -7.77
CA GLN A 326 -2.58 -34.39 -6.90
C GLN A 326 -3.98 -33.90 -7.31
N ALA A 327 -4.10 -33.31 -8.51
CA ALA A 327 -5.37 -32.73 -8.96
C ALA A 327 -6.50 -33.78 -8.99
N PRO A 328 -7.71 -33.43 -8.52
CA PRO A 328 -8.85 -34.33 -8.56
C PRO A 328 -9.23 -34.66 -10.02
N LYS A 329 -9.67 -35.89 -10.25
CA LYS A 329 -10.02 -36.41 -11.61
C LYS A 329 -11.09 -35.59 -12.38
N GLY A 330 -11.80 -34.67 -11.69
CA GLY A 330 -12.82 -33.79 -12.26
C GLY A 330 -12.31 -32.43 -12.72
N LEU A 331 -11.03 -32.13 -12.54
CA LEU A 331 -10.45 -30.84 -12.91
C LEU A 331 -10.53 -30.60 -14.42
N ARG A 332 -11.29 -29.59 -14.84
CA ARG A 332 -11.46 -29.21 -16.24
C ARG A 332 -10.66 -27.97 -16.64
N PHE A 333 -10.48 -27.04 -15.73
CA PHE A 333 -9.73 -25.78 -15.93
C PHE A 333 -9.13 -25.32 -14.60
N VAL A 334 -8.13 -24.46 -14.68
CA VAL A 334 -7.58 -23.74 -13.53
C VAL A 334 -8.37 -22.44 -13.34
N SER A 335 -8.60 -22.03 -12.11
CA SER A 335 -9.38 -20.82 -11.82
C SER A 335 -8.76 -19.55 -12.42
N TYR A 336 -9.59 -18.54 -12.61
CA TYR A 336 -9.13 -17.24 -13.12
C TYR A 336 -8.03 -16.62 -12.24
N LEU A 337 -8.16 -16.73 -10.90
CA LEU A 337 -7.15 -16.22 -9.96
C LEU A 337 -5.81 -16.95 -10.09
N ALA A 338 -5.84 -18.28 -10.17
CA ALA A 338 -4.61 -19.06 -10.35
C ALA A 338 -3.95 -18.73 -11.70
N VAL A 339 -4.71 -18.64 -12.80
CA VAL A 339 -4.18 -18.20 -14.11
C VAL A 339 -3.55 -16.80 -14.03
N LYS A 340 -4.23 -15.87 -13.36
CA LYS A 340 -3.75 -14.50 -13.11
C LYS A 340 -2.40 -14.52 -12.39
N LEU A 341 -2.27 -15.29 -11.31
CA LEU A 341 -1.05 -15.37 -10.51
C LEU A 341 0.10 -16.07 -11.26
N ILE A 342 -0.18 -17.13 -11.99
CA ILE A 342 0.83 -17.85 -12.80
C ILE A 342 1.49 -16.90 -13.80
N ILE A 343 0.70 -16.06 -14.48
CA ILE A 343 1.23 -15.08 -15.42
C ILE A 343 1.93 -13.93 -14.65
N LYS A 344 1.31 -13.43 -13.59
CA LYS A 344 1.82 -12.29 -12.80
C LYS A 344 3.17 -12.59 -12.16
N PHE A 345 3.38 -13.81 -11.66
CA PHE A 345 4.62 -14.24 -11.01
C PHE A 345 5.60 -14.93 -11.95
N SER A 346 5.33 -14.95 -13.26
CA SER A 346 6.19 -15.57 -14.28
C SER A 346 6.52 -17.04 -14.00
N LEU A 347 5.54 -17.86 -13.60
CA LEU A 347 5.73 -19.27 -13.24
C LEU A 347 5.81 -20.14 -14.49
N THR A 348 6.89 -20.03 -15.25
CA THR A 348 7.12 -20.75 -16.51
C THR A 348 7.20 -22.26 -16.33
N ASP A 349 7.76 -22.74 -15.21
CA ASP A 349 7.81 -24.18 -14.89
C ASP A 349 6.42 -24.77 -14.70
N VAL A 350 5.51 -24.00 -14.04
CA VAL A 350 4.12 -24.41 -13.84
C VAL A 350 3.37 -24.45 -15.18
N LEU A 351 3.63 -23.48 -16.07
CA LEU A 351 3.07 -23.52 -17.44
C LEU A 351 3.56 -24.75 -18.21
N THR A 352 4.85 -25.06 -18.15
CA THR A 352 5.45 -26.25 -18.77
C THR A 352 4.85 -27.53 -18.21
N TYR A 353 4.65 -27.60 -16.89
CA TYR A 353 4.01 -28.73 -16.24
C TYR A 353 2.55 -28.92 -16.72
N LEU A 354 1.77 -27.84 -16.74
CA LEU A 354 0.38 -27.88 -17.23
C LEU A 354 0.29 -28.27 -18.71
N GLU A 355 1.18 -27.74 -19.55
CA GLU A 355 1.25 -28.06 -20.98
C GLU A 355 1.53 -29.55 -21.21
N THR A 356 2.51 -30.12 -20.48
CA THR A 356 2.99 -31.48 -20.69
C THR A 356 2.12 -32.55 -20.03
N HIS A 357 1.66 -32.32 -18.79
CA HIS A 357 0.95 -33.35 -18.01
C HIS A 357 -0.57 -33.15 -17.97
N LEU A 358 -1.05 -31.89 -18.07
CA LEU A 358 -2.47 -31.56 -17.97
C LEU A 358 -2.97 -30.77 -19.20
N SER A 359 -2.60 -31.20 -20.41
CA SER A 359 -2.82 -30.49 -21.67
C SER A 359 -4.27 -30.03 -21.87
N LYS A 360 -5.28 -30.86 -21.49
CA LYS A 360 -6.70 -30.48 -21.61
C LYS A 360 -7.06 -29.31 -20.69
N VAL A 361 -6.54 -29.31 -19.44
CA VAL A 361 -6.73 -28.25 -18.45
C VAL A 361 -6.00 -26.99 -18.91
N PHE A 362 -4.79 -27.15 -19.46
CA PHE A 362 -4.00 -26.06 -20.01
C PHE A 362 -4.78 -25.30 -21.09
N TRP A 363 -5.25 -25.97 -22.12
CA TRP A 363 -5.99 -25.33 -23.21
C TRP A 363 -7.35 -24.76 -22.80
N ALA A 364 -8.00 -25.34 -21.80
CA ALA A 364 -9.23 -24.79 -21.25
C ALA A 364 -9.00 -23.49 -20.44
N SER A 365 -7.80 -23.36 -19.83
CA SER A 365 -7.46 -22.21 -18.96
C SER A 365 -6.71 -21.11 -19.71
N PHE A 366 -5.81 -21.48 -20.63
CA PHE A 366 -4.96 -20.56 -21.38
C PHE A 366 -5.31 -20.63 -22.87
N SER A 367 -6.24 -19.77 -23.29
CA SER A 367 -6.55 -19.64 -24.72
C SER A 367 -5.35 -19.12 -25.53
N SER A 368 -5.33 -19.37 -26.84
CA SER A 368 -4.19 -19.05 -27.73
C SER A 368 -3.67 -17.62 -27.64
N LYS A 369 -4.56 -16.64 -27.44
CA LYS A 369 -4.23 -15.21 -27.35
C LYS A 369 -4.07 -14.69 -25.93
N LEU A 370 -4.50 -15.45 -24.90
CA LEU A 370 -4.52 -14.94 -23.52
C LEU A 370 -3.11 -14.67 -23.00
N LEU A 371 -2.20 -15.64 -23.19
CA LEU A 371 -0.82 -15.51 -22.69
C LEU A 371 -0.11 -14.28 -23.26
N PRO A 372 0.01 -14.11 -24.62
CA PRO A 372 0.73 -12.96 -25.17
C PRO A 372 0.07 -11.63 -24.80
N ASN A 373 -1.27 -11.54 -24.81
CA ASN A 373 -1.95 -10.29 -24.49
C ASN A 373 -1.83 -9.93 -23.00
N LYS A 374 -2.01 -10.89 -22.08
CA LYS A 374 -1.91 -10.61 -20.63
C LYS A 374 -0.47 -10.43 -20.16
N ALA A 375 0.48 -11.24 -20.66
CA ALA A 375 1.89 -11.09 -20.33
C ALA A 375 2.44 -9.75 -20.81
N SER A 376 2.09 -9.32 -22.04
CA SER A 376 2.51 -8.03 -22.59
C SER A 376 1.83 -6.86 -21.89
N GLY A 377 0.48 -6.85 -21.88
CA GLY A 377 -0.28 -5.64 -21.63
C GLY A 377 -0.69 -5.45 -20.17
N VAL A 378 -0.73 -6.50 -19.35
CA VAL A 378 -1.19 -6.40 -17.96
C VAL A 378 -0.02 -6.49 -16.97
N TYR A 379 0.88 -7.44 -17.19
CA TYR A 379 1.92 -7.76 -16.21
C TYR A 379 3.34 -7.39 -16.66
N GLY A 380 3.56 -7.11 -17.94
CA GLY A 380 4.89 -6.77 -18.46
C GLY A 380 5.91 -7.90 -18.34
N ARG A 381 5.50 -9.16 -18.54
CA ARG A 381 6.33 -10.35 -18.29
C ARG A 381 6.94 -10.89 -19.57
N THR A 382 8.18 -10.52 -19.85
CA THR A 382 8.95 -11.01 -21.01
C THR A 382 9.29 -12.48 -20.89
N ASP A 383 9.52 -13.00 -19.67
CA ASP A 383 9.81 -14.44 -19.43
C ASP A 383 8.66 -15.34 -19.93
N ILE A 384 7.41 -14.93 -19.70
CA ILE A 384 6.23 -15.63 -20.23
C ILE A 384 6.15 -15.54 -21.74
N LEU A 385 6.53 -14.40 -22.32
CA LEU A 385 6.58 -14.23 -23.78
C LEU A 385 7.66 -15.09 -24.40
N ASP A 386 8.85 -15.21 -23.79
CA ASP A 386 9.92 -16.11 -24.21
C ASP A 386 9.44 -17.57 -24.17
N TRP A 387 8.81 -17.97 -23.07
CA TRP A 387 8.22 -19.29 -22.93
C TRP A 387 7.16 -19.53 -24.00
N TRP A 388 6.22 -18.62 -24.21
CA TRP A 388 5.18 -18.74 -25.23
C TRP A 388 5.78 -18.82 -26.65
N ASN A 389 6.84 -18.05 -26.92
CA ASN A 389 7.49 -18.05 -28.22
C ASN A 389 8.22 -19.37 -28.53
N THR A 390 8.75 -20.04 -27.50
CA THR A 390 9.48 -21.31 -27.63
C THR A 390 8.60 -22.55 -27.46
N SER A 391 7.42 -22.42 -26.83
CA SER A 391 6.53 -23.54 -26.55
C SER A 391 6.06 -24.26 -27.83
N PRO A 392 6.15 -25.60 -27.87
CA PRO A 392 5.72 -26.43 -29.01
C PRO A 392 4.21 -26.41 -29.22
N SER A 393 3.41 -26.09 -28.20
CA SER A 393 1.96 -26.01 -28.30
C SER A 393 1.46 -24.81 -29.11
N PHE A 394 2.28 -23.76 -29.22
CA PHE A 394 1.94 -22.53 -29.95
C PHE A 394 2.68 -22.42 -31.28
N LEU A 395 2.55 -23.41 -32.15
CA LEU A 395 3.18 -23.40 -33.49
C LEU A 395 2.74 -22.18 -34.32
N LYS A 396 1.44 -21.86 -34.28
CA LYS A 396 0.90 -20.63 -34.85
C LYS A 396 0.81 -19.57 -33.77
N LYS A 397 1.62 -18.51 -33.91
CA LYS A 397 1.63 -17.42 -32.94
C LYS A 397 0.39 -16.54 -33.14
N GLU A 398 -0.60 -16.70 -32.26
CA GLU A 398 -1.85 -15.93 -32.27
C GLU A 398 -1.81 -14.84 -31.19
N TYR A 399 -1.90 -13.60 -31.61
CA TYR A 399 -1.98 -12.40 -30.78
C TYR A 399 -2.69 -11.30 -31.58
N ASP A 400 -3.13 -10.26 -30.89
CA ASP A 400 -3.77 -9.09 -31.52
C ASP A 400 -3.13 -7.79 -31.06
N ALA A 401 -3.71 -6.66 -31.47
CA ALA A 401 -3.18 -5.33 -31.13
C ALA A 401 -3.21 -5.04 -29.62
N GLU A 402 -4.06 -5.72 -28.86
CA GLU A 402 -4.20 -5.52 -27.42
C GLU A 402 -2.87 -5.70 -26.66
N ALA A 403 -1.99 -6.59 -27.16
CA ALA A 403 -0.69 -6.84 -26.54
C ALA A 403 0.18 -5.58 -26.49
N LEU A 404 0.33 -4.88 -27.63
CA LEU A 404 1.17 -3.68 -27.72
C LEU A 404 0.46 -2.42 -27.24
N ASP A 405 -0.83 -2.30 -27.50
CA ASP A 405 -1.64 -1.15 -27.06
C ASP A 405 -1.66 -1.07 -25.52
N ASN A 406 -1.90 -2.21 -24.84
CA ASN A 406 -1.86 -2.26 -23.39
C ASN A 406 -0.44 -2.13 -22.82
N ALA A 407 0.59 -2.71 -23.45
CA ALA A 407 1.98 -2.52 -23.04
C ALA A 407 2.37 -1.03 -23.10
N SER A 408 1.94 -0.33 -24.14
CA SER A 408 2.13 1.12 -24.27
C SER A 408 1.37 1.91 -23.21
N ARG A 409 0.12 1.50 -22.90
CA ARG A 409 -0.70 2.09 -21.84
C ARG A 409 -0.08 1.95 -20.45
N MET A 410 0.63 0.84 -20.19
CA MET A 410 1.25 0.55 -18.90
C MET A 410 2.70 1.04 -18.80
N GLY A 411 3.26 1.57 -19.87
CA GLY A 411 4.63 2.09 -19.86
C GLY A 411 5.73 1.03 -20.02
N TYR A 412 5.41 -0.17 -20.50
CA TYR A 412 6.33 -1.30 -20.55
C TYR A 412 7.24 -1.27 -21.79
N VAL A 413 8.22 -0.38 -21.81
CA VAL A 413 9.20 -0.25 -22.91
C VAL A 413 9.93 -1.57 -23.20
N HIS A 414 10.33 -2.30 -22.15
CA HIS A 414 11.02 -3.59 -22.29
C HIS A 414 10.19 -4.66 -23.02
N VAL A 415 8.86 -4.60 -22.90
CA VAL A 415 7.95 -5.48 -23.63
C VAL A 415 7.89 -5.07 -25.11
N LEU A 416 7.82 -3.76 -25.40
CA LEU A 416 7.87 -3.26 -26.77
C LEU A 416 9.18 -3.65 -27.47
N ASP A 417 10.32 -3.56 -26.75
CA ASP A 417 11.62 -4.03 -27.21
C ASP A 417 11.63 -5.53 -27.49
N TRP A 418 10.98 -6.33 -26.63
CA TRP A 418 10.84 -7.76 -26.84
C TRP A 418 10.08 -8.06 -28.14
N TRP A 419 8.93 -7.41 -28.35
CA TRP A 419 8.13 -7.59 -29.57
C TRP A 419 8.92 -7.21 -30.83
N LEU A 420 9.67 -6.11 -30.80
CA LEU A 420 10.49 -5.69 -31.92
C LEU A 420 11.59 -6.71 -32.24
N ARG A 421 12.26 -7.24 -31.20
CA ARG A 421 13.34 -8.25 -31.35
C ARG A 421 12.84 -9.65 -31.72
N SER A 422 11.61 -9.99 -31.39
CA SER A 422 11.02 -11.31 -31.67
C SER A 422 10.85 -11.62 -33.16
N GLY A 423 10.91 -10.60 -34.02
CA GLY A 423 10.68 -10.74 -35.47
C GLY A 423 9.22 -10.95 -35.84
N LEU A 424 8.31 -10.97 -34.89
CA LEU A 424 6.87 -11.07 -35.13
C LEU A 424 6.29 -9.75 -35.64
N THR A 425 5.24 -9.82 -36.45
CA THR A 425 4.58 -8.62 -36.98
C THR A 425 4.01 -7.78 -35.84
N LEU A 426 4.38 -6.51 -35.74
CA LEU A 426 3.83 -5.61 -34.74
C LEU A 426 2.39 -5.25 -35.08
N LYS A 427 1.45 -5.68 -34.23
CA LYS A 427 0.03 -5.33 -34.32
C LYS A 427 -0.29 -4.31 -33.24
N TYR A 428 -0.70 -3.10 -33.66
CA TYR A 428 -1.05 -2.01 -32.74
C TYR A 428 -2.06 -1.06 -33.43
N THR A 429 -2.78 -0.32 -32.62
CA THR A 429 -3.76 0.67 -33.06
C THR A 429 -3.32 2.08 -32.62
N GLU A 430 -4.16 3.08 -32.87
CA GLU A 430 -3.98 4.43 -32.33
C GLU A 430 -3.97 4.45 -30.79
N ALA A 431 -4.63 3.47 -30.16
CA ALA A 431 -4.71 3.35 -28.71
C ALA A 431 -3.35 3.21 -28.04
N ALA A 432 -2.32 2.71 -28.72
CA ALA A 432 -0.96 2.63 -28.19
C ALA A 432 -0.40 4.01 -27.82
N LEU A 433 -0.47 4.98 -28.74
CA LEU A 433 0.03 6.35 -28.53
C LEU A 433 -0.96 7.19 -27.71
N GLU A 434 -2.25 7.04 -27.94
CA GLU A 434 -3.29 7.73 -27.16
C GLU A 434 -3.22 7.39 -25.67
N SER A 435 -3.14 6.10 -25.34
CA SER A 435 -3.08 5.64 -23.95
C SER A 435 -1.75 6.00 -23.28
N ALA A 436 -0.63 5.90 -23.97
CA ALA A 436 0.67 6.33 -23.48
C ALA A 436 0.68 7.84 -23.19
N SER A 437 0.08 8.64 -24.10
CA SER A 437 -0.06 10.09 -23.93
C SER A 437 -0.97 10.44 -22.76
N ALA A 438 -2.09 9.74 -22.58
CA ALA A 438 -3.00 9.94 -21.46
C ALA A 438 -2.35 9.62 -20.10
N LYS A 439 -1.45 8.63 -20.05
CA LYS A 439 -0.76 8.21 -18.82
C LYS A 439 0.57 8.92 -18.57
N GLY A 440 1.05 9.72 -19.51
CA GLY A 440 2.31 10.47 -19.35
C GLY A 440 3.58 9.66 -19.62
N HIS A 441 3.48 8.54 -20.34
CA HIS A 441 4.62 7.64 -20.59
C HIS A 441 5.52 8.14 -21.71
N LEU A 442 6.36 9.14 -21.42
CA LEU A 442 7.26 9.76 -22.41
C LEU A 442 8.21 8.74 -23.04
N LEU A 443 8.79 7.83 -22.26
CA LEU A 443 9.71 6.80 -22.77
C LEU A 443 9.06 5.88 -23.82
N VAL A 444 7.77 5.60 -23.68
CA VAL A 444 7.02 4.83 -24.67
C VAL A 444 6.82 5.63 -25.95
N LEU A 445 6.50 6.93 -25.84
CA LEU A 445 6.35 7.82 -27.00
C LEU A 445 7.67 7.99 -27.75
N GLU A 446 8.79 8.12 -27.03
CA GLU A 446 10.15 8.13 -27.60
C GLU A 446 10.45 6.82 -28.31
N TRP A 447 10.13 5.69 -27.69
CA TRP A 447 10.32 4.38 -28.28
C TRP A 447 9.57 4.23 -29.60
N TRP A 448 8.29 4.61 -29.66
CA TRP A 448 7.48 4.56 -30.88
C TRP A 448 8.05 5.47 -31.99
N ARG A 449 8.46 6.70 -31.63
CA ARG A 449 9.13 7.62 -32.55
C ARG A 449 10.40 6.99 -33.14
N ASP A 450 11.27 6.47 -32.27
CA ASP A 450 12.54 5.91 -32.67
C ASP A 450 12.38 4.61 -33.46
N ALA A 451 11.38 3.79 -33.13
CA ALA A 451 11.03 2.60 -33.90
C ALA A 451 10.53 2.96 -35.31
N ALA A 452 9.69 3.97 -35.45
CA ALA A 452 9.20 4.43 -36.75
C ALA A 452 10.30 5.06 -37.60
N LEU A 453 11.28 5.75 -36.99
CA LEU A 453 12.43 6.31 -37.71
C LEU A 453 13.40 5.25 -38.21
N LYS A 454 13.53 4.11 -37.48
CA LYS A 454 14.46 3.01 -37.84
C LYS A 454 13.84 1.97 -38.77
N HIS A 455 12.53 1.88 -38.80
CA HIS A 455 11.79 0.82 -39.50
C HIS A 455 10.61 1.40 -40.29
N ASP A 456 10.73 1.47 -41.60
CA ASP A 456 9.70 2.00 -42.50
C ASP A 456 8.36 1.26 -42.44
N ASN A 457 8.35 0.03 -41.93
CA ASN A 457 7.16 -0.80 -41.79
C ASN A 457 6.36 -0.55 -40.49
N ILE A 458 6.79 0.44 -39.67
CA ILE A 458 6.11 0.80 -38.40
C ILE A 458 5.57 2.24 -38.51
N PRO A 459 4.38 2.45 -39.14
CA PRO A 459 3.80 3.77 -39.25
C PRO A 459 3.30 4.27 -37.91
N LEU A 460 3.63 5.52 -37.56
CA LEU A 460 3.06 6.15 -36.36
C LEU A 460 1.57 6.40 -36.57
N LYS A 461 0.79 6.12 -35.51
CA LYS A 461 -0.66 6.34 -35.48
C LYS A 461 -1.01 7.27 -34.31
N PRO A 462 -0.80 8.60 -34.45
CA PRO A 462 -0.98 9.55 -33.34
C PRO A 462 -2.41 9.60 -32.79
N GLY A 463 -3.41 9.39 -33.68
CA GLY A 463 -4.82 9.48 -33.31
C GLY A 463 -5.15 10.76 -32.54
N ARG A 464 -5.80 10.65 -31.40
CA ARG A 464 -6.23 11.75 -30.54
C ARG A 464 -5.27 11.99 -29.35
N SER A 465 -4.00 11.63 -29.46
CA SER A 465 -3.01 11.67 -28.38
C SER A 465 -2.89 13.03 -27.69
N LEU A 466 -2.96 14.15 -28.44
CA LEU A 466 -2.96 15.49 -27.84
C LEU A 466 -4.17 15.73 -26.95
N LEU A 467 -5.36 15.32 -27.42
CA LEU A 467 -6.59 15.50 -26.66
C LEU A 467 -6.63 14.65 -25.39
N THR A 468 -6.15 13.40 -25.48
CA THR A 468 -6.09 12.51 -24.30
C THR A 468 -5.05 12.98 -23.28
N ALA A 469 -3.91 13.52 -23.73
CA ALA A 469 -2.93 14.16 -22.85
C ALA A 469 -3.50 15.41 -22.17
N ALA A 470 -4.21 16.25 -22.92
CA ALA A 470 -4.87 17.45 -22.40
C ALA A 470 -5.96 17.12 -21.39
N GLN A 471 -6.74 16.07 -21.65
CA GLN A 471 -7.78 15.57 -20.76
C GLN A 471 -7.22 15.15 -19.39
N GLN A 472 -6.07 14.47 -19.39
CA GLN A 472 -5.44 13.93 -18.19
C GLN A 472 -4.40 14.89 -17.55
N GLY A 473 -4.23 16.09 -18.07
CA GLY A 473 -3.33 17.08 -17.48
C GLY A 473 -1.84 16.83 -17.75
N GLN A 474 -1.48 16.05 -18.77
CA GLN A 474 -0.10 15.61 -19.04
C GLN A 474 0.70 16.69 -19.80
N THR A 475 1.12 17.71 -19.08
CA THR A 475 1.83 18.88 -19.67
C THR A 475 3.16 18.51 -20.33
N ALA A 476 3.92 17.57 -19.75
CA ALA A 476 5.19 17.11 -20.30
C ALA A 476 5.00 16.42 -21.67
N VAL A 477 3.91 15.67 -21.83
CA VAL A 477 3.56 15.00 -23.08
C VAL A 477 3.22 16.02 -24.17
N LEU A 478 2.49 17.10 -23.82
CA LEU A 478 2.18 18.16 -24.80
C LEU A 478 3.44 18.85 -25.30
N ARG A 479 4.41 19.16 -24.42
CA ARG A 479 5.73 19.70 -24.81
C ARG A 479 6.47 18.72 -25.72
N TRP A 480 6.44 17.42 -25.39
CA TRP A 480 7.06 16.38 -26.22
C TRP A 480 6.44 16.30 -27.62
N TRP A 481 5.11 16.28 -27.74
CA TRP A 481 4.43 16.24 -29.04
C TRP A 481 4.81 17.44 -29.92
N GLU A 482 4.85 18.64 -29.36
CA GLU A 482 5.21 19.85 -30.10
C GLU A 482 6.67 19.86 -30.54
N SER A 483 7.59 19.34 -29.67
CA SER A 483 9.03 19.26 -29.98
C SER A 483 9.41 18.09 -30.88
N SER A 484 8.57 17.06 -30.96
CA SER A 484 8.85 15.81 -31.70
C SER A 484 8.86 15.98 -33.21
N GLY A 485 8.24 17.05 -33.73
CA GLY A 485 8.07 17.28 -35.17
C GLY A 485 7.06 16.34 -35.84
N ILE A 486 6.38 15.48 -35.08
CA ILE A 486 5.34 14.58 -35.60
C ILE A 486 4.05 15.37 -35.76
N PRO A 487 3.41 15.37 -36.95
CA PRO A 487 2.15 16.06 -37.15
C PRO A 487 1.08 15.40 -36.27
N ALA A 488 0.64 16.12 -35.24
CA ALA A 488 -0.42 15.66 -34.36
C ALA A 488 -1.76 16.32 -34.78
N ALA A 489 -2.76 15.47 -35.00
CA ALA A 489 -4.12 15.93 -35.31
C ALA A 489 -4.81 16.55 -34.08
N HIS A 490 -5.82 17.38 -34.33
CA HIS A 490 -6.72 17.93 -33.31
C HIS A 490 -6.08 18.91 -32.29
N SER A 491 -5.01 19.62 -32.70
CA SER A 491 -4.38 20.64 -31.85
C SER A 491 -5.33 21.78 -31.46
N GLU A 492 -6.33 22.09 -32.32
CA GLU A 492 -7.40 23.06 -32.09
C GLU A 492 -8.35 22.70 -30.94
N GLY A 493 -8.47 21.41 -30.63
CA GLY A 493 -9.34 20.90 -29.57
C GLY A 493 -8.71 20.92 -28.16
N VAL A 494 -7.42 21.16 -28.03
CA VAL A 494 -6.69 21.07 -26.77
C VAL A 494 -7.26 22.00 -25.71
N CYS A 495 -7.48 23.28 -26.05
CA CYS A 495 -8.06 24.27 -25.14
C CYS A 495 -9.45 23.88 -24.66
N LYS A 496 -10.29 23.37 -25.54
CA LYS A 496 -11.65 22.91 -25.23
C LYS A 496 -11.64 21.75 -24.26
N ILE A 497 -10.84 20.72 -24.54
CA ILE A 497 -10.73 19.52 -23.67
C ILE A 497 -10.10 19.86 -22.31
N ALA A 498 -9.02 20.67 -22.30
CA ALA A 498 -8.40 21.13 -21.05
C ALA A 498 -9.39 21.90 -20.18
N SER A 499 -10.18 22.81 -20.80
CA SER A 499 -11.20 23.58 -20.09
C SER A 499 -12.32 22.69 -19.54
N ALA A 500 -12.78 21.70 -20.31
CA ALA A 500 -13.83 20.77 -19.91
C ALA A 500 -13.42 19.85 -18.74
N HIS A 501 -12.11 19.64 -18.54
CA HIS A 501 -11.59 18.75 -17.48
C HIS A 501 -10.83 19.50 -16.37
N GLY A 502 -10.92 20.81 -16.32
CA GLY A 502 -10.36 21.59 -15.21
C GLY A 502 -8.84 21.77 -15.27
N GLN A 503 -8.18 21.49 -16.39
CA GLN A 503 -6.73 21.38 -16.52
C GLN A 503 -6.07 22.74 -16.82
N THR A 504 -6.00 23.65 -15.85
CA THR A 504 -5.38 24.97 -16.02
C THR A 504 -3.90 24.89 -16.40
N GLY A 505 -3.13 23.95 -15.83
CA GLY A 505 -1.72 23.75 -16.18
C GLY A 505 -1.50 23.39 -17.66
N VAL A 506 -2.45 22.69 -18.28
CA VAL A 506 -2.44 22.41 -19.72
C VAL A 506 -2.64 23.70 -20.52
N LEU A 507 -3.58 24.54 -20.09
CA LEU A 507 -3.84 25.83 -20.73
C LEU A 507 -2.60 26.73 -20.67
N ASP A 508 -1.89 26.77 -19.54
CA ASP A 508 -0.64 27.53 -19.39
C ASP A 508 0.43 27.05 -20.37
N VAL A 509 0.70 25.74 -20.37
CA VAL A 509 1.72 25.16 -21.26
C VAL A 509 1.33 25.32 -22.73
N TRP A 510 0.05 25.13 -23.05
CA TRP A 510 -0.41 25.27 -24.44
C TRP A 510 -0.33 26.71 -24.95
N ARG A 511 -0.61 27.70 -24.06
CA ARG A 511 -0.37 29.11 -24.31
C ARG A 511 1.10 29.42 -24.58
N GLU A 512 2.03 28.87 -23.74
CA GLU A 512 3.47 29.01 -23.94
C GLU A 512 3.93 28.46 -25.30
N LEU A 513 3.41 27.30 -25.71
CA LEU A 513 3.80 26.64 -26.96
C LEU A 513 3.25 27.29 -28.22
N LYS A 514 2.01 27.78 -28.16
CA LYS A 514 1.31 28.33 -29.34
C LYS A 514 1.34 29.86 -29.43
N GLY A 515 1.53 30.56 -28.32
CA GLY A 515 1.52 32.02 -28.29
C GLY A 515 0.28 32.60 -28.94
N ASP A 516 0.47 33.52 -29.89
CA ASP A 516 -0.61 34.20 -30.64
C ASP A 516 -1.42 33.25 -31.56
N LYS A 517 -0.92 32.03 -31.79
CA LYS A 517 -1.62 31.02 -32.62
C LYS A 517 -2.57 30.13 -31.78
N LEU A 518 -2.84 30.51 -30.55
CA LEU A 518 -3.75 29.74 -29.67
C LEU A 518 -5.17 29.73 -30.28
N SER A 519 -5.64 28.54 -30.64
CA SER A 519 -6.97 28.35 -31.22
C SER A 519 -7.96 27.87 -30.19
N PHE A 520 -9.12 28.50 -30.10
CA PHE A 520 -10.23 28.10 -29.21
C PHE A 520 -11.56 28.63 -29.75
N ASP A 521 -12.66 28.04 -29.30
CA ASP A 521 -14.03 28.47 -29.62
C ASP A 521 -14.79 28.93 -28.36
N SER A 522 -16.02 29.38 -28.48
CA SER A 522 -16.86 29.81 -27.36
C SER A 522 -17.17 28.69 -26.36
N GLN A 523 -17.01 27.43 -26.74
CA GLN A 523 -17.26 26.25 -25.90
C GLN A 523 -16.26 26.10 -24.75
N VAL A 524 -15.12 26.77 -24.81
CA VAL A 524 -14.11 26.76 -23.72
C VAL A 524 -14.63 27.31 -22.38
N LEU A 525 -15.73 28.06 -22.40
CA LEU A 525 -16.40 28.60 -21.22
C LEU A 525 -17.62 27.78 -20.79
N VAL A 526 -18.29 27.13 -21.74
CA VAL A 526 -19.54 26.37 -21.49
C VAL A 526 -19.27 25.14 -20.63
N ALA A 527 -18.31 24.30 -21.02
CA ALA A 527 -18.00 23.08 -20.33
C ALA A 527 -17.52 23.31 -18.87
N PRO A 528 -16.56 24.22 -18.58
CA PRO A 528 -16.16 24.51 -17.20
C PRO A 528 -17.28 25.15 -16.37
N THR A 529 -18.22 25.89 -17.01
CA THR A 529 -19.40 26.40 -16.33
C THR A 529 -20.29 25.26 -15.86
N LYS A 530 -20.57 24.28 -16.72
CA LYS A 530 -21.36 23.09 -16.40
C LYS A 530 -20.70 22.21 -15.32
N GLN A 531 -19.38 22.07 -15.37
CA GLN A 531 -18.62 21.23 -14.42
C GLN A 531 -18.23 21.93 -13.11
N GLY A 532 -18.47 23.22 -13.00
CA GLY A 532 -18.13 23.96 -11.78
C GLY A 532 -16.68 24.44 -11.67
N TYR A 533 -15.88 24.43 -12.74
CA TYR A 533 -14.45 24.76 -12.71
C TYR A 533 -14.19 26.27 -12.72
N VAL A 534 -14.39 26.93 -11.60
CA VAL A 534 -14.18 28.39 -11.44
C VAL A 534 -12.73 28.79 -11.75
N THR A 535 -11.77 27.95 -11.45
CA THR A 535 -10.34 28.19 -11.74
C THR A 535 -10.05 28.35 -13.23
N VAL A 536 -10.70 27.54 -14.05
CA VAL A 536 -10.59 27.63 -15.52
C VAL A 536 -11.26 28.91 -16.06
N LEU A 537 -12.43 29.26 -15.51
CA LEU A 537 -13.12 30.51 -15.88
C LEU A 537 -12.26 31.74 -15.53
N GLU A 538 -11.61 31.72 -14.37
CA GLU A 538 -10.70 32.79 -13.96
C GLU A 538 -9.44 32.83 -14.84
N TRP A 539 -8.93 31.69 -15.27
CA TRP A 539 -7.83 31.60 -16.22
C TRP A 539 -8.20 32.29 -17.57
N TRP A 540 -9.37 31.97 -18.13
CA TRP A 540 -9.84 32.56 -19.38
C TRP A 540 -10.07 34.08 -19.26
N LYS A 541 -10.53 34.54 -18.08
CA LYS A 541 -10.69 35.96 -17.80
C LYS A 541 -9.36 36.67 -17.76
N LYS A 542 -8.35 36.14 -17.10
CA LYS A 542 -7.00 36.70 -17.08
C LYS A 542 -6.38 36.72 -18.46
N TYR A 543 -6.57 35.64 -19.24
CA TYR A 543 -6.12 35.57 -20.63
C TYR A 543 -6.78 36.63 -21.49
N ALA A 544 -8.09 36.84 -21.37
CA ALA A 544 -8.83 37.87 -22.10
C ALA A 544 -8.31 39.29 -21.80
N ARG A 545 -7.91 39.54 -20.53
CA ARG A 545 -7.39 40.84 -20.07
C ARG A 545 -5.91 41.05 -20.31
N GLY A 546 -5.17 40.01 -20.69
CA GLY A 546 -3.73 40.09 -20.85
C GLY A 546 -2.96 40.22 -19.53
N GLU A 547 -3.57 39.89 -18.40
CA GLU A 547 -3.01 40.13 -17.03
C GLU A 547 -1.71 39.36 -16.74
N GLU A 548 -1.41 38.29 -17.47
CA GLU A 548 -0.21 37.45 -17.28
C GLU A 548 0.69 37.37 -18.50
N GLN A 549 0.56 38.34 -19.45
CA GLN A 549 1.37 38.35 -20.66
C GLN A 549 2.40 39.46 -20.61
N VAL A 550 3.61 39.15 -21.08
CA VAL A 550 4.72 40.13 -21.19
C VAL A 550 4.36 41.32 -22.03
N ASP A 551 3.48 41.13 -23.05
CA ASP A 551 3.08 42.16 -23.99
C ASP A 551 1.77 42.88 -23.62
N GLY A 552 1.06 42.48 -22.57
CA GLY A 552 -0.19 43.07 -22.11
C GLY A 552 -1.32 43.09 -23.16
N ARG A 553 -1.26 42.23 -24.18
CA ARG A 553 -2.26 42.16 -25.25
C ARG A 553 -3.55 41.53 -24.75
N THR A 554 -4.67 42.19 -25.00
CA THR A 554 -6.00 41.65 -24.71
C THR A 554 -6.45 40.70 -25.84
N HIS A 555 -7.02 39.54 -25.43
CA HIS A 555 -7.53 38.57 -26.36
C HIS A 555 -9.06 38.54 -26.37
N ARG A 556 -9.64 38.28 -27.53
CA ARG A 556 -11.09 38.26 -27.70
C ARG A 556 -11.65 36.88 -27.32
N VAL A 557 -12.10 36.73 -26.07
CA VAL A 557 -12.81 35.53 -25.60
C VAL A 557 -14.30 35.82 -25.57
N GLU A 558 -15.05 35.22 -26.51
CA GLU A 558 -16.48 35.47 -26.70
C GLU A 558 -17.33 34.30 -26.22
N TYR A 559 -18.52 34.60 -25.73
CA TYR A 559 -19.53 33.62 -25.36
C TYR A 559 -20.94 34.12 -25.67
N LYS A 560 -21.88 33.19 -25.89
CA LYS A 560 -23.29 33.48 -25.99
C LYS A 560 -23.91 33.35 -24.60
N THR A 561 -24.75 34.30 -24.21
CA THR A 561 -25.41 34.29 -22.90
C THR A 561 -26.30 33.05 -22.71
N CYS A 562 -27.04 32.64 -23.76
CA CYS A 562 -27.88 31.46 -23.75
C CYS A 562 -27.08 30.16 -23.43
N ASP A 563 -25.89 29.99 -24.06
CA ASP A 563 -25.05 28.80 -23.84
C ASP A 563 -24.57 28.70 -22.39
N ILE A 564 -24.30 29.84 -21.74
CA ILE A 564 -23.87 29.90 -20.35
C ILE A 564 -25.04 29.68 -19.39
N GLU A 565 -26.21 30.25 -19.68
CA GLU A 565 -27.41 30.03 -18.88
C GLU A 565 -27.85 28.57 -18.90
N GLU A 566 -27.86 27.93 -20.06
CA GLU A 566 -28.12 26.50 -20.22
C GLU A 566 -27.07 25.65 -19.45
N ALA A 567 -25.79 26.01 -19.55
CA ALA A 567 -24.74 25.33 -18.79
C ALA A 567 -24.89 25.46 -17.25
N LEU A 568 -25.45 26.59 -16.79
CA LEU A 568 -25.73 26.80 -15.35
C LEU A 568 -26.99 26.08 -14.88
N GLU A 569 -27.96 25.85 -15.76
CA GLU A 569 -29.13 25.01 -15.47
C GLU A 569 -28.74 23.54 -15.36
N ASP A 570 -27.88 23.08 -16.27
CA ASP A 570 -27.35 21.73 -16.36
C ASP A 570 -26.14 21.47 -15.43
N ALA A 571 -25.83 22.38 -14.49
CA ALA A 571 -24.61 22.33 -13.70
C ALA A 571 -24.55 21.06 -12.83
N ILE A 572 -23.39 20.40 -12.85
CA ILE A 572 -23.10 19.20 -12.07
C ILE A 572 -22.53 19.61 -10.70
N GLY A 573 -23.16 19.15 -9.61
CA GLY A 573 -22.73 19.45 -8.24
C GLY A 573 -23.30 20.78 -7.71
N ASP A 574 -22.50 21.56 -6.94
CA ASP A 574 -22.94 22.85 -6.38
C ASP A 574 -22.76 24.00 -7.39
N PRO A 575 -23.84 24.54 -7.96
CA PRO A 575 -23.74 25.59 -8.95
C PRO A 575 -23.44 26.99 -8.35
N ARG A 576 -23.51 27.18 -7.03
CA ARG A 576 -23.40 28.48 -6.36
C ARG A 576 -22.07 29.20 -6.61
N PRO A 577 -20.88 28.53 -6.59
CA PRO A 577 -19.60 29.21 -6.85
C PRO A 577 -19.52 29.77 -8.27
N VAL A 578 -19.95 29.00 -9.27
CA VAL A 578 -19.92 29.39 -10.68
C VAL A 578 -20.95 30.49 -10.97
N ARG A 579 -22.18 30.38 -10.43
CA ARG A 579 -23.20 31.45 -10.54
C ARG A 579 -22.71 32.77 -9.93
N ARG A 580 -22.03 32.74 -8.77
CA ARG A 580 -21.43 33.93 -8.16
C ARG A 580 -20.31 34.50 -9.04
N TRP A 581 -19.51 33.64 -9.66
CA TRP A 581 -18.46 34.09 -10.56
C TRP A 581 -19.02 34.82 -11.77
N TRP A 582 -20.01 34.22 -12.44
CA TRP A 582 -20.67 34.84 -13.58
C TRP A 582 -21.39 36.14 -13.24
N ALA A 583 -22.09 36.22 -12.11
CA ALA A 583 -22.73 37.42 -11.63
C ALA A 583 -21.72 38.56 -11.40
N ARG A 584 -20.55 38.27 -10.85
CA ARG A 584 -19.44 39.24 -10.66
C ARG A 584 -18.82 39.69 -11.99
N ASN A 585 -18.94 38.89 -13.04
CA ASN A 585 -18.39 39.16 -14.36
C ASN A 585 -19.43 39.66 -15.39
N GLY A 586 -20.55 40.18 -14.89
CA GLY A 586 -21.53 40.93 -15.70
C GLY A 586 -22.63 40.10 -16.34
N LEU A 587 -22.77 38.81 -15.98
CA LEU A 587 -23.91 38.01 -16.41
C LEU A 587 -25.06 38.24 -15.40
N ASN A 588 -26.13 38.86 -15.88
CA ASN A 588 -27.31 39.15 -15.06
C ASN A 588 -28.27 37.97 -15.09
N LEU A 589 -28.11 37.07 -14.11
CA LEU A 589 -28.90 35.85 -13.98
C LEU A 589 -30.28 36.19 -13.38
N GLY A 590 -31.33 36.24 -14.16
CA GLY A 590 -32.70 36.31 -13.61
C GLY A 590 -33.61 37.43 -14.16
N LEU A 591 -33.17 38.20 -15.09
CA LEU A 591 -34.00 39.11 -15.85
C LEU A 591 -34.26 38.51 -17.22
N GLY A 592 -35.49 38.01 -17.46
CA GLY A 592 -35.95 37.56 -18.76
C GLY A 592 -35.80 38.72 -19.77
N THR A 593 -34.69 38.76 -20.44
CA THR A 593 -34.28 39.91 -21.24
C THR A 593 -34.07 39.52 -22.69
N ASN A 594 -34.28 40.49 -23.57
CA ASN A 594 -33.86 40.45 -24.97
C ASN A 594 -32.34 40.23 -25.16
N GLU A 595 -31.61 39.92 -24.11
CA GLU A 595 -30.16 39.68 -24.10
C GLU A 595 -29.75 38.21 -24.27
N TRP A 596 -30.71 37.30 -24.28
CA TRP A 596 -30.48 35.86 -24.32
C TRP A 596 -29.60 35.37 -25.49
N MET A 597 -29.71 36.04 -26.63
CA MET A 597 -28.94 35.71 -27.85
C MET A 597 -27.70 36.60 -28.05
N LYS A 598 -27.36 37.47 -27.10
CA LYS A 598 -26.22 38.37 -27.26
C LYS A 598 -24.88 37.65 -27.11
N ILE A 599 -23.95 37.97 -28.01
CA ILE A 599 -22.55 37.60 -27.87
C ILE A 599 -21.89 38.65 -26.97
N ARG A 600 -21.28 38.17 -25.88
CA ARG A 600 -20.53 39.00 -24.92
C ARG A 600 -19.07 38.59 -24.90
N ARG A 601 -18.23 39.45 -24.33
CA ARG A 601 -16.79 39.21 -24.11
C ARG A 601 -16.51 39.15 -22.63
N LEU A 602 -15.56 38.27 -22.24
CA LEU A 602 -15.01 38.20 -20.88
C LEU A 602 -14.21 39.45 -20.53
#